data_773b5775c7773fa28f105c2ef40e1a1f
#
_entry.id   773b5775c7773fa28f105c2ef40e1a1f
#
_cell.length_a   1.000
_cell.length_b   1.000
_cell.length_c   1.000
_cell.angle_alpha   90.00
_cell.angle_beta   90.00
_cell.angle_gamma   90.00
#
_symmetry.space_group_name_H-M   'P 1'
#
loop_
_entity.id
_entity.type
_entity.pdbx_description
1 polymer ?
#
loop_
_entity_poly.entity_id
_entity_poly.type
_entity_poly.pdbx_seq_one_letter_code
_entity_poly.pdbx_strand_id
1 'polypeptide(L)'
;STPLYSSAASDVYKRQVQKITIIPRTSGALGYTMQVEEGTQYLMNKEEIENKIATLTGGRAAEEVVFDCVTTGASNDIEQATKLARAMITRYGMSEEFDMVALETVTNQYLGGDASLACSADTQAQIDKKVVELVKKQHEKAAKILKDNRAKLDELAKYLYNKETITGEEFMSILNAQDGQTVEN
;
A
#
# COMPACT_ATOMS: atom_id res chain seq x y z
N SER A 1 5.72 -7.79 -12.10
CA SER A 1 6.28 -8.19 -10.78
C SER A 1 5.80 -7.33 -9.62
N THR A 2 5.36 -6.09 -9.87
CA THR A 2 4.85 -5.17 -8.84
C THR A 2 3.63 -5.70 -8.05
N PRO A 3 2.63 -6.38 -8.66
CA PRO A 3 1.43 -6.83 -7.93
C PRO A 3 1.70 -7.84 -6.81
N LEU A 4 2.69 -8.71 -6.97
CA LEU A 4 3.00 -9.73 -5.97
C LEU A 4 3.54 -9.11 -4.67
N TYR A 5 4.37 -8.10 -4.81
CA TYR A 5 5.06 -7.48 -3.71
C TYR A 5 4.14 -6.56 -2.88
N SER A 6 3.21 -5.86 -3.54
CA SER A 6 2.19 -5.10 -2.83
C SER A 6 1.23 -6.00 -2.04
N SER A 7 0.98 -7.22 -2.51
CA SER A 7 0.15 -8.21 -1.82
C SER A 7 0.79 -8.74 -0.54
N ALA A 8 2.11 -8.98 -0.53
CA ALA A 8 2.80 -9.41 0.68
C ALA A 8 2.75 -8.34 1.80
N ALA A 9 2.73 -7.05 1.43
CA ALA A 9 2.54 -5.95 2.38
C ALA A 9 1.08 -5.84 2.87
N SER A 10 0.10 -6.38 2.12
CA SER A 10 -1.33 -6.33 2.45
C SER A 10 -1.75 -7.25 3.59
N ASP A 11 -0.92 -8.24 3.94
CA ASP A 11 -1.26 -9.21 4.99
C ASP A 11 -1.26 -8.59 6.41
N VAL A 12 -0.68 -7.41 6.56
CA VAL A 12 -0.77 -6.61 7.80
C VAL A 12 -2.19 -6.05 8.00
N TYR A 13 -3.01 -6.11 6.98
CA TYR A 13 -4.35 -5.55 6.96
C TYR A 13 -5.37 -6.62 6.56
N LYS A 14 -6.46 -6.77 7.30
CA LYS A 14 -7.58 -7.74 7.12
C LYS A 14 -8.26 -7.71 5.73
N ARG A 15 -7.52 -7.40 4.68
CA ARG A 15 -7.96 -7.46 3.30
C ARG A 15 -7.58 -8.82 2.73
N GLN A 16 -8.55 -9.63 2.44
CA GLN A 16 -8.29 -10.90 1.79
C GLN A 16 -7.86 -10.68 0.34
N VAL A 17 -6.65 -11.13 0.02
CA VAL A 17 -6.22 -11.29 -1.36
C VAL A 17 -7.10 -12.36 -1.99
N GLN A 18 -7.86 -12.02 -3.03
CA GLN A 18 -8.69 -13.01 -3.73
C GLN A 18 -7.95 -13.66 -4.90
N LYS A 19 -7.15 -12.88 -5.60
CA LYS A 19 -6.47 -13.35 -6.81
C LYS A 19 -5.27 -12.47 -7.14
N ILE A 20 -4.17 -13.11 -7.54
CA ILE A 20 -2.99 -12.45 -8.09
C ILE A 20 -2.72 -13.04 -9.48
N THR A 21 -2.43 -12.21 -10.46
CA THR A 21 -2.05 -12.66 -11.81
C THR A 21 -0.95 -11.79 -12.39
N ILE A 22 -0.07 -12.43 -13.17
CA ILE A 22 0.97 -11.79 -13.97
C ILE A 22 0.63 -11.76 -15.46
N ILE A 23 -0.58 -12.22 -15.83
CA ILE A 23 -1.02 -12.19 -17.24
C ILE A 23 -1.34 -10.73 -17.62
N PRO A 24 -0.66 -10.18 -18.64
CA PRO A 24 -0.94 -8.82 -19.12
C PRO A 24 -2.37 -8.71 -19.65
N ARG A 25 -3.06 -7.62 -19.31
CA ARG A 25 -4.36 -7.28 -19.90
C ARG A 25 -4.24 -6.06 -20.81
N THR A 26 -5.23 -5.86 -21.68
CA THR A 26 -5.29 -4.84 -22.74
C THR A 26 -5.16 -3.38 -22.26
N SER A 27 -5.15 -3.12 -20.97
CA SER A 27 -5.01 -1.77 -20.37
C SER A 27 -3.59 -1.38 -19.97
N GLY A 28 -2.55 -2.11 -20.44
CA GLY A 28 -1.14 -1.79 -20.15
C GLY A 28 -0.64 -2.25 -18.78
N ALA A 29 -1.48 -2.87 -17.96
CA ALA A 29 -1.05 -3.46 -16.70
C ALA A 29 -0.35 -4.80 -16.95
N LEU A 30 0.86 -4.97 -16.41
CA LEU A 30 1.66 -6.21 -16.51
C LEU A 30 1.16 -7.33 -15.58
N GLY A 31 0.11 -7.06 -14.82
CA GLY A 31 -0.53 -7.97 -13.88
C GLY A 31 -1.40 -7.18 -12.90
N TYR A 32 -2.19 -7.87 -12.09
CA TYR A 32 -3.00 -7.23 -11.04
C TYR A 32 -3.20 -8.12 -9.82
N THR A 33 -3.40 -7.49 -8.69
CA THR A 33 -3.87 -8.13 -7.46
C THR A 33 -5.32 -7.70 -7.21
N MET A 34 -6.22 -8.66 -7.05
CA MET A 34 -7.60 -8.42 -6.65
C MET A 34 -7.72 -8.58 -5.14
N GLN A 35 -8.02 -7.50 -4.47
CA GLN A 35 -8.31 -7.46 -3.04
C GLN A 35 -9.79 -7.11 -2.86
N VAL A 36 -10.45 -7.78 -1.92
CA VAL A 36 -11.81 -7.45 -1.52
C VAL A 36 -11.80 -7.10 -0.04
N GLU A 37 -12.40 -5.97 0.28
CA GLU A 37 -12.64 -5.58 1.66
C GLU A 37 -13.79 -6.44 2.21
N GLU A 38 -13.58 -7.16 3.31
CA GLU A 38 -14.67 -7.81 4.02
C GLU A 38 -15.52 -6.75 4.73
N GLY A 39 -16.70 -6.53 4.18
CA GLY A 39 -17.70 -5.61 4.74
C GLY A 39 -17.60 -4.17 4.23
N THR A 40 -18.70 -3.45 4.38
CA THR A 40 -18.82 -2.03 4.08
C THR A 40 -18.19 -1.20 5.21
N GLN A 41 -16.89 -1.08 5.24
CA GLN A 41 -16.24 -0.16 6.18
C GLN A 41 -16.24 1.25 5.59
N TYR A 42 -17.18 2.08 6.05
CA TYR A 42 -17.23 3.50 5.70
C TYR A 42 -16.23 4.35 6.50
N LEU A 43 -15.72 3.83 7.62
CA LEU A 43 -14.82 4.54 8.52
C LEU A 43 -13.51 3.75 8.68
N MET A 44 -12.39 4.46 8.57
CA MET A 44 -11.05 3.93 8.78
C MET A 44 -10.42 4.60 10.00
N ASN A 45 -9.80 3.82 10.88
CA ASN A 45 -9.01 4.36 11.97
C ASN A 45 -7.59 4.75 11.51
N LYS A 46 -6.82 5.39 12.40
CA LYS A 46 -5.45 5.87 12.12
C LYS A 46 -4.54 4.74 11.64
N GLU A 47 -4.55 3.61 12.35
CA GLU A 47 -3.70 2.48 12.03
C GLU A 47 -4.04 1.87 10.67
N GLU A 48 -5.32 1.83 10.33
CA GLU A 48 -5.81 1.36 9.03
C GLU A 48 -5.33 2.23 7.88
N ILE A 49 -5.33 3.53 8.04
CA ILE A 49 -4.79 4.45 7.03
C ILE A 49 -3.28 4.28 6.91
N GLU A 50 -2.56 4.19 8.02
CA GLU A 50 -1.11 3.96 8.02
C GLU A 50 -0.75 2.64 7.32
N ASN A 51 -1.46 1.56 7.58
CA ASN A 51 -1.26 0.28 6.92
C ASN A 51 -1.58 0.34 5.41
N LYS A 52 -2.61 1.10 5.01
CA LYS A 52 -2.92 1.33 3.61
C LYS A 52 -1.80 2.08 2.89
N ILE A 53 -1.20 3.08 3.54
CA ILE A 53 -0.03 3.78 3.01
C ILE A 53 1.15 2.81 2.87
N ALA A 54 1.42 1.95 3.88
CA ALA A 54 2.46 0.94 3.81
C ALA A 54 2.23 -0.04 2.64
N THR A 55 0.99 -0.46 2.40
CA THR A 55 0.62 -1.32 1.27
C THR A 55 0.89 -0.64 -0.08
N LEU A 56 0.51 0.64 -0.23
CA LEU A 56 0.78 1.41 -1.44
C LEU A 56 2.29 1.58 -1.71
N THR A 57 3.10 1.74 -0.66
CA THR A 57 4.56 1.84 -0.81
C THR A 57 5.25 0.48 -0.99
N GLY A 58 4.52 -0.63 -0.80
CA GLY A 58 5.07 -1.99 -0.85
C GLY A 58 5.68 -2.38 -2.19
N GLY A 59 5.12 -1.93 -3.31
CA GLY A 59 5.68 -2.17 -4.64
C GLY A 59 7.07 -1.56 -4.81
N ARG A 60 7.26 -0.32 -4.40
CA ARG A 60 8.56 0.37 -4.39
C ARG A 60 9.54 -0.31 -3.43
N ALA A 61 9.11 -0.60 -2.22
CA ALA A 61 9.93 -1.29 -1.23
C ALA A 61 10.43 -2.65 -1.74
N ALA A 62 9.61 -3.35 -2.52
CA ALA A 62 10.00 -4.61 -3.11
C ALA A 62 11.04 -4.46 -4.23
N GLU A 63 10.92 -3.46 -5.09
CA GLU A 63 11.95 -3.14 -6.09
C GLU A 63 13.31 -2.92 -5.41
N GLU A 64 13.34 -2.13 -4.34
CA GLU A 64 14.56 -1.84 -3.58
C GLU A 64 15.13 -3.09 -2.90
N VAL A 65 14.28 -3.90 -2.23
CA VAL A 65 14.73 -5.08 -1.47
C VAL A 65 15.15 -6.24 -2.37
N VAL A 66 14.47 -6.42 -3.52
CA VAL A 66 14.65 -7.60 -4.37
C VAL A 66 15.64 -7.34 -5.50
N PHE A 67 15.58 -6.17 -6.11
CA PHE A 67 16.32 -5.84 -7.32
C PHE A 67 17.37 -4.75 -7.14
N ASP A 68 17.45 -4.15 -5.95
CA ASP A 68 18.34 -3.01 -5.66
C ASP A 68 18.20 -1.89 -6.71
N CYS A 69 16.98 -1.67 -7.17
CA CYS A 69 16.67 -0.65 -8.16
C CYS A 69 15.32 0.02 -7.88
N VAL A 70 15.08 1.15 -8.53
CA VAL A 70 13.83 1.89 -8.48
C VAL A 70 13.36 2.19 -9.89
N THR A 71 12.06 1.97 -10.14
CA THR A 71 11.46 2.21 -11.45
C THR A 71 10.30 3.21 -11.36
N THR A 72 9.78 3.62 -12.49
CA THR A 72 8.60 4.49 -12.57
C THR A 72 7.28 3.75 -12.29
N GLY A 73 7.30 2.43 -12.11
CA GLY A 73 6.13 1.59 -11.97
C GLY A 73 5.27 1.90 -10.74
N ALA A 74 5.86 2.48 -9.70
CA ALA A 74 5.18 2.84 -8.46
C ALA A 74 4.57 4.26 -8.46
N SER A 75 4.58 4.99 -9.58
CA SER A 75 4.19 6.42 -9.61
C SER A 75 2.77 6.67 -9.11
N ASN A 76 1.80 5.86 -9.53
CA ASN A 76 0.41 5.98 -9.09
C ASN A 76 0.24 5.67 -7.59
N ASP A 77 0.93 4.65 -7.10
CA ASP A 77 0.88 4.26 -5.68
C ASP A 77 1.50 5.34 -4.79
N ILE A 78 2.60 5.96 -5.24
CA ILE A 78 3.23 7.09 -4.55
C ILE A 78 2.27 8.28 -4.48
N GLU A 79 1.57 8.60 -5.56
CA GLU A 79 0.57 9.67 -5.58
C GLU A 79 -0.57 9.39 -4.61
N GLN A 80 -1.12 8.18 -4.62
CA GLN A 80 -2.20 7.77 -3.71
C GLN A 80 -1.75 7.78 -2.25
N ALA A 81 -0.56 7.25 -1.95
CA ALA A 81 0.02 7.26 -0.61
C ALA A 81 0.17 8.69 -0.08
N THR A 82 0.67 9.60 -0.92
CA THR A 82 0.83 11.01 -0.58
C THR A 82 -0.51 11.70 -0.32
N LYS A 83 -1.51 11.48 -1.17
CA LYS A 83 -2.87 12.02 -0.98
C LYS A 83 -3.50 11.53 0.31
N LEU A 84 -3.35 10.24 0.62
CA LEU A 84 -3.91 9.65 1.82
C LEU A 84 -3.22 10.15 3.09
N ALA A 85 -1.88 10.25 3.08
CA ALA A 85 -1.12 10.82 4.18
C ALA A 85 -1.48 12.29 4.43
N ARG A 86 -1.66 13.09 3.38
CA ARG A 86 -2.09 14.48 3.48
C ARG A 86 -3.50 14.57 4.08
N ALA A 87 -4.46 13.80 3.57
CA ALA A 87 -5.83 13.80 4.08
C ALA A 87 -5.91 13.39 5.57
N MET A 88 -5.08 12.45 5.99
CA MET A 88 -4.97 12.02 7.39
C MET A 88 -4.60 13.19 8.32
N ILE A 89 -3.72 14.07 7.86
CA ILE A 89 -3.24 15.23 8.61
C ILE A 89 -4.22 16.40 8.49
N THR A 90 -4.66 16.75 7.27
CA THR A 90 -5.37 18.01 7.01
C THR A 90 -6.89 17.91 7.16
N ARG A 91 -7.47 16.71 7.01
CA ARG A 91 -8.92 16.50 6.95
C ARG A 91 -9.48 15.66 8.09
N TYR A 92 -8.73 14.63 8.51
CA TYR A 92 -9.27 13.67 9.48
C TYR A 92 -8.85 13.94 10.91
N GLY A 93 -8.01 14.97 11.16
CA GLY A 93 -7.58 15.34 12.50
C GLY A 93 -6.81 14.20 13.22
N MET A 94 -6.07 13.39 12.45
CA MET A 94 -5.33 12.23 12.99
C MET A 94 -3.85 12.51 13.28
N SER A 95 -3.45 13.78 13.19
CA SER A 95 -2.12 14.25 13.56
C SER A 95 -2.08 14.61 15.04
N GLU A 96 -1.03 14.19 15.75
CA GLU A 96 -0.82 14.59 17.15
C GLU A 96 -0.49 16.08 17.29
N GLU A 97 0.08 16.69 16.24
CA GLU A 97 0.54 18.08 16.24
C GLU A 97 -0.59 19.06 15.93
N PHE A 98 -1.53 18.70 15.07
CA PHE A 98 -2.63 19.57 14.65
C PHE A 98 -3.96 19.18 15.27
N ASP A 99 -4.03 17.99 15.91
CA ASP A 99 -5.23 17.46 16.57
C ASP A 99 -6.48 17.57 15.68
N MET A 100 -7.60 18.00 16.20
CA MET A 100 -8.90 18.09 15.52
C MET A 100 -9.09 19.40 14.72
N VAL A 101 -8.04 19.91 14.10
CA VAL A 101 -8.10 21.11 13.27
C VAL A 101 -8.22 20.74 11.79
N ALA A 102 -9.25 21.24 11.12
CA ALA A 102 -9.40 21.12 9.67
C ALA A 102 -8.49 22.15 8.98
N LEU A 103 -7.43 21.69 8.34
CA LEU A 103 -6.44 22.53 7.66
C LEU A 103 -6.67 22.60 6.14
N GLU A 104 -7.72 21.93 5.66
CA GLU A 104 -8.10 21.87 4.25
C GLU A 104 -9.62 22.04 4.11
N THR A 105 -10.02 22.86 3.16
CA THR A 105 -11.42 23.02 2.78
C THR A 105 -11.64 22.46 1.37
N VAL A 106 -12.66 21.63 1.21
CA VAL A 106 -13.05 21.10 -0.11
C VAL A 106 -14.20 21.91 -0.64
N THR A 107 -13.96 22.68 -1.68
CA THR A 107 -14.99 23.45 -2.38
C THR A 107 -15.63 22.55 -3.42
N ASN A 108 -16.96 22.31 -3.34
CA ASN A 108 -17.73 21.48 -4.27
C ASN A 108 -17.41 19.96 -4.23
N GLN A 109 -17.83 19.29 -3.19
CA GLN A 109 -17.70 17.85 -3.01
C GLN A 109 -18.35 17.00 -4.14
N TYR A 110 -19.34 17.58 -4.86
CA TYR A 110 -20.08 16.91 -5.94
C TYR A 110 -19.47 17.04 -7.35
N LEU A 111 -18.48 17.91 -7.53
CA LEU A 111 -17.87 18.18 -8.85
C LEU A 111 -16.35 17.88 -8.89
N GLY A 112 -15.84 17.05 -7.97
CA GLY A 112 -14.40 16.77 -7.91
C GLY A 112 -13.57 17.99 -7.49
N GLY A 113 -14.15 18.82 -6.60
CA GLY A 113 -13.67 20.14 -6.28
C GLY A 113 -12.24 20.20 -5.76
N ASP A 114 -11.56 21.28 -6.10
CA ASP A 114 -10.21 21.58 -5.67
C ASP A 114 -10.16 21.72 -4.14
N ALA A 115 -9.29 20.97 -3.53
CA ALA A 115 -8.96 21.10 -2.12
C ALA A 115 -8.01 22.28 -1.95
N SER A 116 -8.39 23.26 -1.15
CA SER A 116 -7.53 24.38 -0.80
C SER A 116 -7.12 24.31 0.66
N LEU A 117 -5.82 24.56 0.92
CA LEU A 117 -5.31 24.64 2.29
C LEU A 117 -5.83 25.93 2.96
N ALA A 118 -6.42 25.77 4.14
CA ALA A 118 -6.98 26.86 4.95
C ALA A 118 -6.05 27.16 6.14
N CYS A 119 -4.77 27.39 5.88
CA CYS A 119 -3.77 27.63 6.90
C CYS A 119 -2.64 28.55 6.41
N SER A 120 -1.80 29.02 7.31
CA SER A 120 -0.65 29.88 7.00
C SER A 120 0.44 29.11 6.21
N ALA A 121 1.33 29.83 5.56
CA ALA A 121 2.49 29.24 4.86
C ALA A 121 3.37 28.42 5.77
N ASP A 122 3.57 28.84 7.03
CA ASP A 122 4.36 28.09 8.00
C ASP A 122 3.69 26.76 8.37
N THR A 123 2.38 26.76 8.55
CA THR A 123 1.62 25.52 8.77
C THR A 123 1.67 24.59 7.57
N GLN A 124 1.60 25.13 6.34
CA GLN A 124 1.74 24.34 5.12
C GLN A 124 3.10 23.64 5.05
N ALA A 125 4.19 24.35 5.38
CA ALA A 125 5.51 23.75 5.43
C ALA A 125 5.63 22.62 6.48
N GLN A 126 4.98 22.78 7.63
CA GLN A 126 4.89 21.73 8.65
C GLN A 126 4.08 20.54 8.17
N ILE A 127 2.94 20.76 7.50
CA ILE A 127 2.14 19.68 6.88
C ILE A 127 2.98 18.90 5.88
N ASP A 128 3.68 19.57 4.97
CA ASP A 128 4.52 18.93 3.97
C ASP A 128 5.61 18.06 4.61
N LYS A 129 6.27 18.56 5.65
CA LYS A 129 7.25 17.80 6.42
C LYS A 129 6.62 16.53 7.04
N LYS A 130 5.45 16.67 7.65
CA LYS A 130 4.74 15.53 8.28
C LYS A 130 4.28 14.51 7.27
N VAL A 131 3.81 14.92 6.10
CA VAL A 131 3.46 14.00 5.00
C VAL A 131 4.68 13.18 4.59
N VAL A 132 5.84 13.82 4.38
CA VAL A 132 7.08 13.13 4.04
C VAL A 132 7.50 12.14 5.13
N GLU A 133 7.48 12.55 6.40
CA GLU A 133 7.82 11.69 7.55
C GLU A 133 6.89 10.48 7.64
N LEU A 134 5.59 10.67 7.46
CA LEU A 134 4.58 9.61 7.52
C LEU A 134 4.78 8.59 6.38
N VAL A 135 4.87 9.06 5.14
CA VAL A 135 5.08 8.18 3.99
C VAL A 135 6.39 7.41 4.12
N LYS A 136 7.48 8.08 4.53
CA LYS A 136 8.78 7.44 4.75
C LYS A 136 8.70 6.35 5.84
N LYS A 137 8.08 6.64 6.97
CA LYS A 137 7.87 5.66 8.06
C LYS A 137 7.12 4.41 7.57
N GLN A 138 6.08 4.60 6.78
CA GLN A 138 5.29 3.47 6.27
C GLN A 138 6.04 2.71 5.17
N HIS A 139 6.82 3.37 4.34
CA HIS A 139 7.71 2.74 3.38
C HIS A 139 8.79 1.89 4.07
N GLU A 140 9.44 2.41 5.11
CA GLU A 140 10.42 1.66 5.92
C GLU A 140 9.78 0.43 6.59
N LYS A 141 8.53 0.56 7.09
CA LYS A 141 7.74 -0.56 7.61
C LYS A 141 7.52 -1.64 6.54
N ALA A 142 7.09 -1.25 5.35
CA ALA A 142 6.89 -2.18 4.22
C ALA A 142 8.20 -2.87 3.82
N ALA A 143 9.29 -2.13 3.69
CA ALA A 143 10.61 -2.68 3.37
C ALA A 143 11.10 -3.67 4.43
N LYS A 144 10.86 -3.40 5.72
CA LYS A 144 11.19 -4.31 6.81
C LYS A 144 10.41 -5.62 6.70
N ILE A 145 9.08 -5.54 6.52
CA ILE A 145 8.22 -6.73 6.36
C ILE A 145 8.73 -7.61 5.22
N LEU A 146 9.07 -7.02 4.07
CA LEU A 146 9.56 -7.74 2.91
C LEU A 146 10.94 -8.38 3.17
N LYS A 147 11.84 -7.69 3.86
CA LYS A 147 13.16 -8.23 4.26
C LYS A 147 13.02 -9.41 5.21
N ASP A 148 12.18 -9.27 6.24
CA ASP A 148 11.97 -10.29 7.27
C ASP A 148 11.30 -11.56 6.70
N ASN A 149 10.54 -11.43 5.59
CA ASN A 149 9.83 -12.53 4.93
C ASN A 149 10.38 -12.85 3.52
N ARG A 150 11.65 -12.57 3.26
CA ARG A 150 12.27 -12.72 1.93
C ARG A 150 12.13 -14.12 1.33
N ALA A 151 12.34 -15.15 2.12
CA ALA A 151 12.24 -16.54 1.65
C ALA A 151 10.84 -16.87 1.13
N LYS A 152 9.79 -16.47 1.86
CA LYS A 152 8.39 -16.66 1.45
C LYS A 152 8.03 -15.84 0.21
N LEU A 153 8.59 -14.65 0.10
CA LEU A 153 8.42 -13.81 -1.08
C LEU A 153 8.98 -14.49 -2.34
N ASP A 154 10.17 -15.07 -2.23
CA ASP A 154 10.81 -15.80 -3.34
C ASP A 154 10.05 -17.09 -3.70
N GLU A 155 9.48 -17.78 -2.71
CA GLU A 155 8.62 -18.95 -2.92
C GLU A 155 7.32 -18.59 -3.66
N LEU A 156 6.62 -17.55 -3.19
CA LEU A 156 5.42 -17.02 -3.83
C LEU A 156 5.69 -16.56 -5.27
N ALA A 157 6.84 -15.91 -5.49
CA ALA A 157 7.23 -15.45 -6.82
C ALA A 157 7.43 -16.62 -7.79
N LYS A 158 8.11 -17.69 -7.35
CA LYS A 158 8.30 -18.93 -8.15
C LYS A 158 6.98 -19.61 -8.44
N TYR A 159 6.12 -19.74 -7.43
CA TYR A 159 4.81 -20.36 -7.58
C TYR A 159 3.93 -19.60 -8.58
N LEU A 160 3.88 -18.27 -8.47
CA LEU A 160 3.14 -17.41 -9.40
C LEU A 160 3.74 -17.44 -10.82
N TYR A 161 5.07 -17.51 -10.95
CA TYR A 161 5.71 -17.64 -12.25
C TYR A 161 5.26 -18.89 -12.98
N ASN A 162 5.13 -20.02 -12.27
CA ASN A 162 4.73 -21.28 -12.84
C ASN A 162 3.21 -21.37 -13.16
N LYS A 163 2.38 -20.79 -12.32
CA LYS A 163 0.92 -20.84 -12.45
C LYS A 163 0.31 -19.65 -13.18
N GLU A 164 1.07 -18.55 -13.33
CA GLU A 164 0.64 -17.26 -13.90
C GLU A 164 -0.52 -16.58 -13.16
N THR A 165 -1.32 -17.34 -12.44
CA THR A 165 -2.44 -16.87 -11.64
C THR A 165 -2.60 -17.75 -10.41
N ILE A 166 -2.74 -17.13 -9.22
CA ILE A 166 -2.98 -17.83 -7.97
C ILE A 166 -4.21 -17.25 -7.27
N THR A 167 -4.91 -18.09 -6.52
CA THR A 167 -6.04 -17.68 -5.67
C THR A 167 -5.53 -17.12 -4.34
N GLY A 168 -6.41 -16.43 -3.60
CA GLY A 168 -6.10 -15.97 -2.25
C GLY A 168 -5.83 -17.11 -1.29
N GLU A 169 -6.53 -18.25 -1.42
CA GLU A 169 -6.31 -19.43 -0.60
C GLU A 169 -4.92 -20.03 -0.81
N GLU A 170 -4.48 -20.15 -2.07
CA GLU A 170 -3.13 -20.61 -2.40
C GLU A 170 -2.06 -19.64 -1.86
N PHE A 171 -2.30 -18.34 -2.01
CA PHE A 171 -1.42 -17.30 -1.46
C PHE A 171 -1.27 -17.44 0.06
N MET A 172 -2.39 -17.54 0.78
CA MET A 172 -2.40 -17.68 2.24
C MET A 172 -1.80 -19.00 2.71
N SER A 173 -2.00 -20.09 1.96
CA SER A 173 -1.39 -21.41 2.26
C SER A 173 0.14 -21.33 2.24
N ILE A 174 0.72 -20.70 1.22
CA ILE A 174 2.18 -20.53 1.11
C ILE A 174 2.68 -19.59 2.21
N LEU A 175 1.98 -18.49 2.44
CA LEU A 175 2.38 -17.49 3.44
C LEU A 175 2.40 -18.07 4.87
N ASN A 176 1.42 -18.91 5.21
CA ASN A 176 1.26 -19.52 6.54
C ASN A 176 2.02 -20.85 6.70
N ALA A 177 2.58 -21.43 5.63
CA ALA A 177 3.40 -22.62 5.73
C ALA A 177 4.62 -22.34 6.62
N GLN A 178 4.92 -23.24 7.56
CA GLN A 178 6.15 -23.14 8.35
C GLN A 178 7.35 -23.39 7.46
N ASP A 179 8.44 -22.65 7.67
CA ASP A 179 9.68 -22.78 6.90
C ASP A 179 10.15 -24.25 6.90
N GLY A 180 10.08 -24.91 5.75
CA GLY A 180 10.52 -26.30 5.58
C GLY A 180 9.47 -27.32 5.14
N GLN A 181 8.19 -26.95 5.02
CA GLN A 181 7.18 -27.80 4.38
C GLN A 181 6.93 -27.31 2.94
N THR A 182 7.68 -27.85 2.00
CA THR A 182 7.36 -27.73 0.57
C THR A 182 5.99 -28.37 0.33
N VAL A 183 5.05 -27.59 -0.17
CA VAL A 183 3.79 -28.15 -0.67
C VAL A 183 4.11 -28.91 -1.95
N GLU A 184 4.36 -30.23 -1.80
CA GLU A 184 4.43 -31.13 -2.95
C GLU A 184 3.03 -31.28 -3.57
N ASN A 185 2.92 -30.87 -4.81
CA ASN A 185 1.89 -31.35 -5.74
C ASN A 185 2.50 -31.57 -7.12
#